data_157a63341841eb0f6fea1c520e87cdfa
#
_entry.id   157a63341841eb0f6fea1c520e87cdfa
#
_cell.length_a   1.000
_cell.length_b   1.000
_cell.length_c   1.000
_cell.angle_alpha   90.00
_cell.angle_beta   90.00
_cell.angle_gamma   90.00
#
_symmetry.space_group_name_H-M   'P 1'
#
loop_
_entity.id
_entity.type
_entity.pdbx_description
1 polymer ?
#
loop_
_entity_poly.entity_id
_entity_poly.type
_entity_poly.pdbx_seq_one_letter_code
_entity_poly.pdbx_strand_id
1 'polypeptide(L)'
;MREPAPARAVLPAAADDEDARQQVALLKALLLTLQHCFGGFTRLFGAVTDPRQPAYITYPLPAVLATGVLLFLLRLAARRQVTLLLRGNRSSAAKFQALFGVANVPHGDTLEATYQRVSVPEVQEVVTATVERLIRQKVLYPYRLCGRYFLVSIDGTGMLTFAERHCPQCLTMTHQGHTSYYHPILEAERVTHAGLVFSVLTEFIENPSQ
;
A
#
# COMPACT_ATOMS: atom_id res chain seq x y z
N MET A 1 32.61 20.10 26.48
CA MET A 1 31.36 19.69 27.17
C MET A 1 30.37 19.25 26.09
N ARG A 2 30.01 17.97 26.05
CA ARG A 2 28.98 17.43 25.13
C ARG A 2 27.64 17.54 25.84
N GLU A 3 26.69 18.22 25.24
CA GLU A 3 25.31 18.25 25.70
C GLU A 3 24.73 16.84 25.72
N PRO A 4 23.99 16.44 26.76
CA PRO A 4 23.33 15.10 26.78
C PRO A 4 22.20 15.11 25.77
N ALA A 5 22.10 14.01 25.01
CA ALA A 5 21.03 13.77 24.04
C ALA A 5 19.66 13.80 24.75
N PRO A 6 18.61 14.36 24.11
CA PRO A 6 17.29 14.44 24.71
C PRO A 6 16.75 13.03 25.00
N ALA A 7 16.25 12.85 26.20
CA ALA A 7 15.65 11.61 26.66
C ALA A 7 14.48 11.23 25.73
N ARG A 8 14.53 10.02 25.20
CA ARG A 8 13.47 9.43 24.37
C ARG A 8 12.19 9.38 25.20
N ALA A 9 11.19 10.16 24.82
CA ALA A 9 9.89 10.14 25.47
C ALA A 9 9.32 8.71 25.42
N VAL A 10 9.19 8.09 26.58
CA VAL A 10 8.49 6.81 26.73
C VAL A 10 7.01 7.13 26.66
N LEU A 11 6.36 6.76 25.55
CA LEU A 11 4.90 6.85 25.41
C LEU A 11 4.23 5.96 26.46
N PRO A 12 3.13 6.37 27.08
CA PRO A 12 2.45 5.59 28.10
C PRO A 12 1.86 4.30 27.51
N ALA A 13 2.06 3.18 28.20
CA ALA A 13 1.64 1.83 27.80
C ALA A 13 0.14 1.68 27.44
N ALA A 14 -0.71 2.58 27.90
CA ALA A 14 -2.14 2.59 27.56
C ALA A 14 -2.45 3.07 26.12
N ALA A 15 -1.64 3.94 25.56
CA ALA A 15 -1.80 4.39 24.16
C ALA A 15 -1.41 3.29 23.18
N ASP A 16 -0.39 2.50 23.50
CA ASP A 16 0.06 1.37 22.68
C ASP A 16 -1.00 0.26 22.60
N ASP A 17 -1.79 0.03 23.66
CA ASP A 17 -2.83 -1.00 23.69
C ASP A 17 -4.08 -0.58 22.86
N GLU A 18 -4.45 0.70 22.87
CA GLU A 18 -5.54 1.22 22.05
C GLU A 18 -5.19 1.23 20.56
N ASP A 19 -4.00 1.66 20.19
CA ASP A 19 -3.51 1.60 18.80
C ASP A 19 -3.47 0.15 18.30
N ALA A 20 -3.03 -0.79 19.11
CA ALA A 20 -3.02 -2.21 18.77
C ALA A 20 -4.44 -2.75 18.54
N ARG A 21 -5.41 -2.38 19.38
CA ARG A 21 -6.82 -2.76 19.20
C ARG A 21 -7.41 -2.19 17.91
N GLN A 22 -7.14 -0.93 17.61
CA GLN A 22 -7.59 -0.28 16.37
C GLN A 22 -6.99 -0.97 15.14
N GLN A 23 -5.70 -1.30 15.14
CA GLN A 23 -5.05 -2.04 14.06
C GLN A 23 -5.68 -3.42 13.84
N VAL A 24 -5.98 -4.14 14.91
CA VAL A 24 -6.67 -5.45 14.83
C VAL A 24 -8.08 -5.29 14.26
N ALA A 25 -8.82 -4.27 14.67
CA ALA A 25 -10.16 -4.00 14.17
C ALA A 25 -10.15 -3.65 12.67
N LEU A 26 -9.21 -2.81 12.23
CA LEU A 26 -9.01 -2.46 10.83
C LEU A 26 -8.64 -3.69 9.98
N LEU A 27 -7.71 -4.50 10.47
CA LEU A 27 -7.32 -5.73 9.79
C LEU A 27 -8.50 -6.70 9.64
N LYS A 28 -9.29 -6.88 10.71
CA LYS A 28 -10.50 -7.72 10.68
C LYS A 28 -11.52 -7.18 9.67
N ALA A 29 -11.79 -5.88 9.68
CA ALA A 29 -12.70 -5.24 8.74
C ALA A 29 -12.24 -5.42 7.30
N LEU A 30 -10.94 -5.22 7.02
CA LEU A 30 -10.36 -5.44 5.70
C LEU A 30 -10.55 -6.89 5.24
N LEU A 31 -10.21 -7.87 6.08
CA LEU A 31 -10.31 -9.29 5.73
C LEU A 31 -11.76 -9.70 5.45
N LEU A 32 -12.72 -9.25 6.26
CA LEU A 32 -14.14 -9.51 6.04
C LEU A 32 -14.65 -8.88 4.73
N THR A 33 -14.24 -7.64 4.46
CA THR A 33 -14.60 -6.94 3.22
C THR A 33 -14.02 -7.65 2.00
N LEU A 34 -12.75 -8.04 2.06
CA LEU A 34 -12.09 -8.76 0.97
C LEU A 34 -12.73 -10.13 0.72
N GLN A 35 -13.06 -10.85 1.78
CA GLN A 35 -13.74 -12.14 1.66
C GLN A 35 -15.13 -11.97 1.05
N HIS A 36 -15.89 -10.99 1.51
CA HIS A 36 -17.26 -10.74 1.06
C HIS A 36 -17.31 -10.21 -0.38
N CYS A 37 -16.51 -9.19 -0.67
CA CYS A 37 -16.58 -8.49 -1.96
C CYS A 37 -15.72 -9.16 -3.05
N PHE A 38 -14.63 -9.80 -2.71
CA PHE A 38 -13.61 -10.25 -3.67
C PHE A 38 -13.28 -11.75 -3.59
N GLY A 39 -13.79 -12.46 -2.59
CA GLY A 39 -13.47 -13.88 -2.37
C GLY A 39 -12.05 -14.09 -1.81
N GLY A 40 -11.45 -13.04 -1.22
CA GLY A 40 -10.16 -13.06 -0.55
C GLY A 40 -8.99 -12.46 -1.34
N PHE A 41 -7.86 -12.29 -0.66
CA PHE A 41 -6.64 -11.69 -1.21
C PHE A 41 -6.06 -12.45 -2.39
N THR A 42 -6.03 -13.76 -2.34
CA THR A 42 -5.47 -14.60 -3.40
C THR A 42 -6.19 -14.39 -4.72
N ARG A 43 -7.50 -14.17 -4.67
CA ARG A 43 -8.31 -13.92 -5.86
C ARG A 43 -8.12 -12.49 -6.35
N LEU A 44 -8.02 -11.52 -5.45
CA LEU A 44 -7.82 -10.12 -5.81
C LEU A 44 -6.52 -9.90 -6.57
N PHE A 45 -5.43 -10.47 -6.09
CA PHE A 45 -4.10 -10.33 -6.69
C PHE A 45 -3.72 -11.45 -7.67
N GLY A 46 -4.64 -12.37 -7.93
CA GLY A 46 -4.37 -13.54 -8.79
C GLY A 46 -4.19 -13.18 -10.27
N ALA A 47 -4.60 -11.97 -10.69
CA ALA A 47 -4.42 -11.48 -12.05
C ALA A 47 -3.03 -10.88 -12.29
N VAL A 48 -2.27 -10.56 -11.24
CA VAL A 48 -0.93 -9.97 -11.36
C VAL A 48 0.07 -11.07 -11.70
N THR A 49 0.84 -10.85 -12.75
CA THR A 49 1.89 -11.78 -13.19
C THR A 49 3.07 -11.77 -12.21
N ASP A 50 3.50 -12.96 -11.79
CA ASP A 50 4.68 -13.09 -10.93
C ASP A 50 5.96 -12.91 -11.75
N PRO A 51 6.74 -11.84 -11.51
CA PRO A 51 7.97 -11.57 -12.28
C PRO A 51 9.15 -12.46 -11.87
N ARG A 52 8.98 -13.29 -10.85
CA ARG A 52 10.06 -14.13 -10.31
C ARG A 52 10.17 -15.44 -11.06
N GLN A 53 11.37 -16.02 -11.06
CA GLN A 53 11.57 -17.35 -11.63
C GLN A 53 10.87 -18.41 -10.76
N PRO A 54 10.05 -19.31 -11.37
CA PRO A 54 9.24 -20.28 -10.62
C PRO A 54 10.02 -21.15 -9.64
N ALA A 55 11.26 -21.54 -10.00
CA ALA A 55 12.12 -22.36 -9.16
C ALA A 55 12.54 -21.71 -7.82
N TYR A 56 12.45 -20.38 -7.71
CA TYR A 56 12.88 -19.62 -6.53
C TYR A 56 11.71 -18.98 -5.78
N ILE A 57 10.47 -19.33 -6.14
CA ILE A 57 9.28 -18.81 -5.46
C ILE A 57 9.05 -19.55 -4.15
N THR A 58 9.36 -18.91 -3.04
CA THR A 58 9.04 -19.41 -1.69
C THR A 58 7.66 -18.97 -1.23
N TYR A 59 7.22 -17.78 -1.64
CA TYR A 59 5.95 -17.17 -1.24
C TYR A 59 5.12 -16.84 -2.49
N PRO A 60 3.84 -17.22 -2.56
CA PRO A 60 2.99 -16.83 -3.67
C PRO A 60 2.88 -15.30 -3.76
N LEU A 61 2.83 -14.76 -4.99
CA LEU A 61 2.80 -13.31 -5.22
C LEU A 61 1.65 -12.61 -4.47
N PRO A 62 0.43 -13.17 -4.40
CA PRO A 62 -0.65 -12.56 -3.61
C PRO A 62 -0.30 -12.35 -2.13
N ALA A 63 0.47 -13.26 -1.51
CA ALA A 63 0.91 -13.10 -0.13
C ALA A 63 1.95 -11.98 0.02
N VAL A 64 2.83 -11.81 -0.96
CA VAL A 64 3.82 -10.73 -1.00
C VAL A 64 3.12 -9.38 -1.15
N LEU A 65 2.18 -9.25 -2.10
CA LEU A 65 1.41 -8.03 -2.33
C LEU A 65 0.52 -7.67 -1.13
N ALA A 66 -0.15 -8.65 -0.55
CA ALA A 66 -0.95 -8.44 0.66
C ALA A 66 -0.09 -7.99 1.84
N THR A 67 1.14 -8.49 1.97
CA THR A 67 2.08 -8.02 3.01
C THR A 67 2.42 -6.54 2.81
N GLY A 68 2.53 -6.07 1.57
CA GLY A 68 2.69 -4.65 1.26
C GLY A 68 1.49 -3.82 1.69
N VAL A 69 0.28 -4.27 1.40
CA VAL A 69 -0.94 -3.61 1.89
C VAL A 69 -0.96 -3.52 3.41
N LEU A 70 -0.56 -4.59 4.11
CA LEU A 70 -0.49 -4.59 5.57
C LEU A 70 0.54 -3.60 6.12
N LEU A 71 1.64 -3.32 5.40
CA LEU A 71 2.60 -2.28 5.77
C LEU A 71 1.91 -0.92 5.97
N PHE A 72 1.08 -0.54 5.02
CA PHE A 72 0.36 0.73 5.07
C PHE A 72 -0.81 0.69 6.06
N LEU A 73 -1.60 -0.37 6.05
CA LEU A 73 -2.75 -0.53 6.92
C LEU A 73 -2.36 -0.50 8.41
N LEU A 74 -1.26 -1.15 8.76
CA LEU A 74 -0.75 -1.20 10.13
C LEU A 74 0.22 -0.05 10.45
N ARG A 75 0.34 0.93 9.57
CA ARG A 75 1.21 2.11 9.72
C ARG A 75 2.65 1.75 10.08
N LEU A 76 3.18 0.69 9.48
CA LEU A 76 4.54 0.25 9.71
C LEU A 76 5.50 1.17 8.95
N ALA A 77 6.44 1.79 9.65
CA ALA A 77 7.37 2.75 9.06
C ALA A 77 8.41 2.08 8.15
N ALA A 78 8.67 0.79 8.31
CA ALA A 78 9.70 0.09 7.55
C ALA A 78 9.34 -1.38 7.30
N ARG A 79 9.79 -1.92 6.16
CA ARG A 79 9.66 -3.35 5.82
C ARG A 79 10.22 -4.29 6.90
N ARG A 80 11.27 -3.87 7.61
CA ARG A 80 11.84 -4.62 8.72
C ARG A 80 10.85 -4.84 9.86
N GLN A 81 9.92 -3.91 10.08
CA GLN A 81 8.87 -4.04 11.11
C GLN A 81 7.88 -5.16 10.78
N VAL A 82 7.59 -5.42 9.49
CA VAL A 82 6.80 -6.61 9.09
C VAL A 82 7.44 -7.88 9.60
N THR A 83 8.75 -8.01 9.42
CA THR A 83 9.50 -9.18 9.90
C THR A 83 9.41 -9.31 11.42
N LEU A 84 9.57 -8.21 12.14
CA LEU A 84 9.54 -8.23 13.61
C LEU A 84 8.13 -8.51 14.16
N LEU A 85 7.09 -7.84 13.63
CA LEU A 85 5.73 -7.94 14.16
C LEU A 85 5.01 -9.20 13.69
N LEU A 86 5.20 -9.62 12.46
CA LEU A 86 4.50 -10.79 11.92
C LEU A 86 5.30 -12.08 12.11
N ARG A 87 6.60 -12.08 11.88
CA ARG A 87 7.44 -13.28 12.08
C ARG A 87 7.85 -13.50 13.52
N GLY A 88 8.13 -12.44 14.27
CA GLY A 88 8.54 -12.50 15.68
C GLY A 88 7.42 -12.92 16.62
N ASN A 89 6.17 -12.81 16.20
CA ASN A 89 5.00 -13.19 17.00
C ASN A 89 4.36 -14.45 16.42
N ARG A 90 4.42 -15.57 17.17
CA ARG A 90 3.87 -16.87 16.74
C ARG A 90 2.38 -16.82 16.39
N SER A 91 1.59 -16.07 17.15
CA SER A 91 0.14 -15.93 16.90
C SER A 91 -0.12 -15.18 15.58
N SER A 92 0.60 -14.08 15.34
CA SER A 92 0.49 -13.31 14.11
C SER A 92 0.94 -14.12 12.90
N ALA A 93 2.05 -14.85 13.01
CA ALA A 93 2.55 -15.74 11.96
C ALA A 93 1.55 -16.85 11.62
N ALA A 94 0.96 -17.48 12.63
CA ALA A 94 -0.05 -18.54 12.43
C ALA A 94 -1.30 -18.00 11.72
N LYS A 95 -1.77 -16.81 12.08
CA LYS A 95 -2.88 -16.16 11.38
C LYS A 95 -2.55 -15.80 9.94
N PHE A 96 -1.34 -15.31 9.69
CA PHE A 96 -0.88 -15.02 8.34
C PHE A 96 -0.80 -16.30 7.49
N GLN A 97 -0.26 -17.38 8.06
CA GLN A 97 -0.22 -18.69 7.41
C GLN A 97 -1.62 -19.19 7.03
N ALA A 98 -2.56 -19.09 7.95
CA ALA A 98 -3.95 -19.51 7.71
C ALA A 98 -4.64 -18.68 6.61
N LEU A 99 -4.32 -17.37 6.51
CA LEU A 99 -4.90 -16.47 5.52
C LEU A 99 -4.34 -16.67 4.11
N PHE A 100 -3.05 -16.94 3.99
CA PHE A 100 -2.36 -16.98 2.71
C PHE A 100 -1.89 -18.37 2.29
N GLY A 101 -2.10 -19.39 3.12
CA GLY A 101 -1.68 -20.76 2.83
C GLY A 101 -0.16 -20.94 2.75
N VAL A 102 0.61 -20.10 3.44
CA VAL A 102 2.08 -20.09 3.39
C VAL A 102 2.68 -20.48 4.72
N ALA A 103 3.79 -21.22 4.69
CA ALA A 103 4.46 -21.69 5.91
C ALA A 103 5.12 -20.55 6.71
N ASN A 104 5.53 -19.48 6.05
CA ASN A 104 6.24 -18.36 6.67
C ASN A 104 5.80 -17.01 6.10
N VAL A 105 5.92 -15.96 6.92
CA VAL A 105 5.72 -14.57 6.48
C VAL A 105 6.90 -14.16 5.57
N PRO A 106 6.67 -13.47 4.42
CA PRO A 106 7.73 -12.97 3.57
C PRO A 106 8.71 -12.07 4.32
N HIS A 107 10.00 -12.18 3.99
CA HIS A 107 11.02 -11.29 4.54
C HIS A 107 10.99 -9.92 3.83
N GLY A 108 11.43 -8.86 4.51
CA GLY A 108 11.50 -7.50 3.95
C GLY A 108 12.27 -7.42 2.63
N ASP A 109 13.36 -8.16 2.49
CA ASP A 109 14.17 -8.20 1.27
C ASP A 109 13.42 -8.88 0.11
N THR A 110 12.59 -9.90 0.41
CA THR A 110 11.72 -10.52 -0.59
C THR A 110 10.67 -9.53 -1.11
N LEU A 111 10.11 -8.70 -0.23
CA LEU A 111 9.19 -7.63 -0.61
C LEU A 111 9.87 -6.66 -1.58
N GLU A 112 11.06 -6.17 -1.22
CA GLU A 112 11.82 -5.23 -2.03
C GLU A 112 12.13 -5.80 -3.42
N ALA A 113 12.78 -6.97 -3.46
CA ALA A 113 13.18 -7.61 -4.71
C ALA A 113 11.99 -7.94 -5.62
N THR A 114 10.81 -8.21 -5.04
CA THR A 114 9.60 -8.47 -5.81
C THR A 114 8.99 -7.18 -6.34
N TYR A 115 8.84 -6.15 -5.50
CA TYR A 115 8.20 -4.88 -5.90
C TYR A 115 8.98 -4.11 -6.95
N GLN A 116 10.30 -4.24 -6.99
CA GLN A 116 11.12 -3.67 -8.07
C GLN A 116 10.83 -4.26 -9.46
N ARG A 117 10.14 -5.39 -9.55
CA ARG A 117 9.88 -6.13 -10.79
C ARG A 117 8.41 -6.29 -11.12
N VAL A 118 7.51 -6.08 -10.16
CA VAL A 118 6.08 -6.20 -10.38
C VAL A 118 5.62 -5.15 -11.39
N SER A 119 4.76 -5.55 -12.31
CA SER A 119 4.16 -4.67 -13.29
C SER A 119 3.23 -3.66 -12.61
N VAL A 120 3.60 -2.38 -12.65
CA VAL A 120 2.78 -1.28 -12.12
C VAL A 120 1.41 -1.22 -12.81
N PRO A 121 1.32 -1.33 -14.17
CA PRO A 121 0.03 -1.37 -14.86
C PRO A 121 -0.88 -2.50 -14.37
N GLU A 122 -0.36 -3.72 -14.16
CA GLU A 122 -1.18 -4.83 -13.67
C GLU A 122 -1.71 -4.60 -12.24
N VAL A 123 -0.90 -3.99 -11.37
CA VAL A 123 -1.37 -3.60 -10.02
C VAL A 123 -2.43 -2.51 -10.12
N GLN A 124 -2.25 -1.55 -11.02
CA GLN A 124 -3.23 -0.49 -11.29
C GLN A 124 -4.57 -1.08 -11.79
N GLU A 125 -4.53 -2.08 -12.66
CA GLU A 125 -5.73 -2.80 -13.11
C GLU A 125 -6.47 -3.46 -11.94
N VAL A 126 -5.76 -4.01 -10.96
CA VAL A 126 -6.39 -4.57 -9.74
C VAL A 126 -7.12 -3.49 -8.96
N VAL A 127 -6.54 -2.29 -8.82
CA VAL A 127 -7.18 -1.15 -8.14
C VAL A 127 -8.45 -0.74 -8.88
N THR A 128 -8.35 -0.53 -10.19
CA THR A 128 -9.49 -0.15 -11.05
C THR A 128 -10.61 -1.20 -11.01
N ALA A 129 -10.26 -2.47 -11.18
CA ALA A 129 -11.23 -3.57 -11.10
C ALA A 129 -11.90 -3.68 -9.72
N THR A 130 -11.17 -3.32 -8.66
CA THR A 130 -11.71 -3.26 -7.29
C THR A 130 -12.81 -2.20 -7.19
N VAL A 131 -12.54 -0.98 -7.64
CA VAL A 131 -13.51 0.13 -7.62
C VAL A 131 -14.73 -0.20 -8.49
N GLU A 132 -14.51 -0.71 -9.71
CA GLU A 132 -15.58 -1.13 -10.60
C GLU A 132 -16.49 -2.21 -9.96
N ARG A 133 -15.89 -3.17 -9.27
CA ARG A 133 -16.65 -4.22 -8.58
C ARG A 133 -17.50 -3.65 -7.47
N LEU A 134 -16.98 -2.72 -6.66
CA LEU A 134 -17.74 -2.03 -5.62
C LEU A 134 -18.90 -1.20 -6.21
N ILE A 135 -18.71 -0.60 -7.38
CA ILE A 135 -19.79 0.09 -8.11
C ILE A 135 -20.83 -0.91 -8.59
N ARG A 136 -20.42 -1.99 -9.25
CA ARG A 136 -21.35 -3.04 -9.76
C ARG A 136 -22.15 -3.70 -8.64
N GLN A 137 -21.56 -3.91 -7.48
CA GLN A 137 -22.23 -4.43 -6.28
C GLN A 137 -23.07 -3.38 -5.54
N LYS A 138 -23.14 -2.15 -6.06
CA LYS A 138 -23.89 -1.02 -5.49
C LYS A 138 -23.39 -0.57 -4.10
N VAL A 139 -22.23 -1.03 -3.64
CA VAL A 139 -21.64 -0.62 -2.35
C VAL A 139 -21.39 0.88 -2.32
N LEU A 140 -21.00 1.48 -3.45
CA LEU A 140 -20.70 2.90 -3.57
C LEU A 140 -21.92 3.78 -3.97
N TYR A 141 -23.10 3.20 -4.17
CA TYR A 141 -24.29 3.94 -4.58
C TYR A 141 -24.81 4.95 -3.54
N PRO A 142 -24.78 4.70 -2.23
CA PRO A 142 -25.17 5.69 -1.22
C PRO A 142 -24.34 6.98 -1.28
N TYR A 143 -23.13 6.93 -1.85
CA TYR A 143 -22.20 8.05 -1.93
C TYR A 143 -22.26 8.81 -3.27
N ARG A 144 -23.30 8.62 -4.07
CA ARG A 144 -23.48 9.35 -5.32
C ARG A 144 -23.91 10.79 -5.07
N LEU A 145 -23.34 11.72 -5.80
CA LEU A 145 -23.76 13.11 -5.84
C LEU A 145 -25.14 13.20 -6.51
N CYS A 146 -26.09 13.87 -5.85
CA CYS A 146 -27.49 13.97 -6.29
C CYS A 146 -28.15 12.61 -6.61
N GLY A 147 -27.72 11.54 -5.94
CA GLY A 147 -28.22 10.19 -6.15
C GLY A 147 -27.88 9.56 -7.51
N ARG A 148 -27.15 10.26 -8.36
CA ARG A 148 -26.92 9.87 -9.77
C ARG A 148 -25.45 9.78 -10.17
N TYR A 149 -24.63 10.74 -9.81
CA TYR A 149 -23.27 10.90 -10.35
C TYR A 149 -22.20 10.44 -9.36
N PHE A 150 -21.11 9.92 -9.89
CA PHE A 150 -19.88 9.73 -9.15
C PHE A 150 -18.96 10.92 -9.43
N LEU A 151 -18.52 11.61 -8.39
CA LEU A 151 -17.59 12.72 -8.52
C LEU A 151 -16.15 12.16 -8.58
N VAL A 152 -15.41 12.61 -9.57
CA VAL A 152 -13.97 12.30 -9.72
C VAL A 152 -13.20 13.60 -9.64
N SER A 153 -12.21 13.64 -8.77
CA SER A 153 -11.19 14.68 -8.70
C SER A 153 -9.94 14.19 -9.41
N ILE A 154 -9.30 15.05 -10.17
CA ILE A 154 -8.02 14.76 -10.81
C ILE A 154 -7.03 15.82 -10.36
N ASP A 155 -5.93 15.40 -9.76
CA ASP A 155 -4.90 16.29 -9.23
C ASP A 155 -3.50 15.73 -9.43
N GLY A 156 -2.53 16.64 -9.55
CA GLY A 156 -1.12 16.32 -9.66
C GLY A 156 -0.43 16.55 -8.32
N THR A 157 0.25 15.54 -7.79
CA THR A 157 0.99 15.66 -6.55
C THR A 157 2.42 15.13 -6.67
N GLY A 158 3.34 15.70 -5.88
CA GLY A 158 4.69 15.18 -5.73
C GLY A 158 4.69 14.04 -4.72
N MET A 159 5.01 12.83 -5.18
CA MET A 159 4.99 11.65 -4.32
C MET A 159 6.25 11.52 -3.46
N LEU A 160 7.41 11.72 -4.08
CA LEU A 160 8.72 11.56 -3.46
C LEU A 160 9.66 12.67 -3.94
N THR A 161 10.38 13.26 -3.01
CA THR A 161 11.39 14.29 -3.33
C THR A 161 12.74 13.92 -2.69
N PHE A 162 13.81 14.06 -3.46
CA PHE A 162 15.17 13.67 -3.09
C PHE A 162 16.16 14.80 -3.35
N ALA A 163 17.23 14.83 -2.56
CA ALA A 163 18.34 15.76 -2.76
C ALA A 163 19.26 15.33 -3.92
N GLU A 164 19.28 14.03 -4.24
CA GLU A 164 20.11 13.45 -5.29
C GLU A 164 19.27 12.65 -6.27
N ARG A 165 19.69 12.63 -7.55
CA ARG A 165 19.02 11.81 -8.57
C ARG A 165 19.27 10.32 -8.29
N HIS A 166 18.21 9.55 -8.11
CA HIS A 166 18.29 8.12 -7.81
C HIS A 166 17.79 7.22 -8.96
N CYS A 167 17.12 7.79 -9.97
CA CYS A 167 16.71 7.06 -11.18
C CYS A 167 16.67 7.98 -12.42
N PRO A 168 16.70 7.43 -13.63
CA PRO A 168 16.63 8.21 -14.88
C PRO A 168 15.30 8.98 -15.04
N GLN A 169 14.19 8.43 -14.51
CA GLN A 169 12.84 8.98 -14.65
C GLN A 169 12.55 10.16 -13.72
N CYS A 170 13.44 10.46 -12.76
CA CYS A 170 13.25 11.62 -11.88
C CYS A 170 13.13 12.92 -12.68
N LEU A 171 12.11 13.70 -12.41
CA LEU A 171 12.04 15.11 -12.80
C LEU A 171 12.94 15.95 -11.92
N THR A 172 13.35 17.10 -12.41
CA THR A 172 14.24 18.02 -11.72
C THR A 172 13.55 19.35 -11.51
N MET A 173 13.64 19.89 -10.30
CA MET A 173 13.17 21.23 -9.96
C MET A 173 14.28 22.00 -9.27
N THR A 174 14.54 23.23 -9.72
CA THR A 174 15.50 24.13 -9.09
C THR A 174 14.76 25.29 -8.47
N HIS A 175 14.91 25.47 -7.16
CA HIS A 175 14.34 26.58 -6.42
C HIS A 175 15.43 27.22 -5.54
N GLN A 176 15.60 28.54 -5.65
CA GLN A 176 16.60 29.29 -4.89
C GLN A 176 18.02 28.70 -4.94
N GLY A 177 18.44 28.17 -6.10
CA GLY A 177 19.76 27.56 -6.27
C GLY A 177 19.90 26.13 -5.75
N HIS A 178 18.87 25.57 -5.14
CA HIS A 178 18.83 24.17 -4.72
C HIS A 178 18.09 23.34 -5.75
N THR A 179 18.75 22.27 -6.21
CA THR A 179 18.15 21.30 -7.14
C THR A 179 17.62 20.13 -6.36
N SER A 180 16.36 19.78 -6.59
CA SER A 180 15.71 18.58 -6.06
C SER A 180 15.20 17.70 -7.19
N TYR A 181 15.15 16.41 -6.93
CA TYR A 181 14.67 15.39 -7.85
C TYR A 181 13.38 14.79 -7.28
N TYR A 182 12.37 14.60 -8.13
CA TYR A 182 11.06 14.17 -7.63
C TYR A 182 10.32 13.29 -8.65
N HIS A 183 9.38 12.53 -8.14
CA HIS A 183 8.42 11.77 -8.94
C HIS A 183 7.03 12.36 -8.73
N PRO A 184 6.50 13.10 -9.69
CA PRO A 184 5.12 13.52 -9.66
C PRO A 184 4.20 12.39 -10.15
N ILE A 185 3.00 12.38 -9.63
CA ILE A 185 1.92 11.54 -10.10
C ILE A 185 0.71 12.41 -10.46
N LEU A 186 -0.06 11.95 -11.43
CA LEU A 186 -1.41 12.41 -11.68
C LEU A 186 -2.34 11.36 -11.09
N GLU A 187 -3.19 11.76 -10.17
CA GLU A 187 -4.11 10.85 -9.50
C GLU A 187 -5.55 11.25 -9.81
N ALA A 188 -6.33 10.27 -10.26
CA ALA A 188 -7.77 10.39 -10.36
C ALA A 188 -8.40 9.69 -9.18
N GLU A 189 -9.08 10.43 -8.34
CA GLU A 189 -9.71 9.96 -7.12
C GLU A 189 -11.21 10.13 -7.20
N ARG A 190 -11.94 9.09 -6.85
CA ARG A 190 -13.35 9.21 -6.58
C ARG A 190 -13.55 9.77 -5.18
N VAL A 191 -14.17 10.94 -5.11
CA VAL A 191 -14.48 11.62 -3.84
C VAL A 191 -15.95 11.51 -3.51
N THR A 192 -16.29 11.50 -2.23
CA THR A 192 -17.67 11.37 -1.74
C THR A 192 -17.99 12.49 -0.77
N HIS A 193 -19.28 12.82 -0.64
CA HIS A 193 -19.77 13.81 0.35
C HIS A 193 -19.52 13.39 1.80
N ALA A 194 -19.25 12.11 2.05
CA ALA A 194 -18.91 11.57 3.37
C ALA A 194 -17.40 11.63 3.66
N GLY A 195 -16.60 12.27 2.78
CA GLY A 195 -15.14 12.37 2.93
C GLY A 195 -14.38 11.09 2.62
N LEU A 196 -15.03 10.06 2.05
CA LEU A 196 -14.32 8.87 1.56
C LEU A 196 -13.70 9.18 0.21
N VAL A 197 -12.45 8.78 0.05
CA VAL A 197 -11.66 8.95 -1.16
C VAL A 197 -11.18 7.57 -1.62
N PHE A 198 -11.28 7.31 -2.92
CA PHE A 198 -10.85 6.05 -3.54
C PHE A 198 -10.00 6.39 -4.74
N SER A 199 -8.74 5.97 -4.75
CA SER A 199 -7.92 6.02 -5.97
C SER A 199 -8.56 5.17 -7.06
N VAL A 200 -8.71 5.75 -8.25
CA VAL A 200 -9.25 5.07 -9.43
C VAL A 200 -8.14 4.81 -10.44
N LEU A 201 -7.25 5.78 -10.60
CA LEU A 201 -6.12 5.72 -11.52
C LEU A 201 -4.99 6.58 -10.97
N THR A 202 -3.79 6.03 -11.02
CA THR A 202 -2.54 6.76 -10.72
C THR A 202 -1.64 6.67 -11.94
N GLU A 203 -1.24 7.81 -12.49
CA GLU A 203 -0.30 7.90 -13.60
C GLU A 203 1.00 8.52 -13.12
N PHE A 204 2.13 7.84 -13.38
CA PHE A 204 3.45 8.40 -13.08
C PHE A 204 3.87 9.34 -14.20
N ILE A 205 4.16 10.58 -13.86
CA ILE A 205 4.69 11.56 -14.80
C ILE A 205 6.20 11.37 -14.84
N GLU A 206 6.68 10.81 -15.92
CA GLU A 206 8.09 10.54 -16.14
C GLU A 206 8.70 11.55 -17.13
N ASN A 207 10.02 11.76 -17.01
CA ASN A 207 10.74 12.50 -18.00
C ASN A 207 10.74 11.66 -19.30
N PRO A 208 10.16 12.15 -20.40
CA PRO A 208 10.30 11.44 -21.67
C PRO A 208 11.79 11.27 -21.93
N SER A 209 12.23 10.04 -22.12
CA SER A 209 13.62 9.69 -22.38
C SER A 209 14.17 10.59 -23.51
N GLN A 210 15.21 11.35 -23.16
CA GLN A 210 16.04 12.03 -24.14
C GLN A 210 16.80 11.02 -25.00
#